data_1d381e6903f16ca4c0e41588ea262653
#
_entry.id   1d381e6903f16ca4c0e41588ea262653
#
_cell.length_a   1.000
_cell.length_b   1.000
_cell.length_c   1.000
_cell.angle_alpha   90.00
_cell.angle_beta   90.00
_cell.angle_gamma   90.00
#
_symmetry.space_group_name_H-M   'P 1'
#
loop_
_entity.id
_entity.type
_entity.pdbx_description
1 polymer ?
#
loop_
_entity_poly.entity_id
_entity_poly.type
_entity_poly.pdbx_seq_one_letter_code
_entity_poly.pdbx_strand_id
1 'polypeptide(L)'
;MPAEGGVAYAARMTTSPAPTPDTIVLIHGFWVTPRSWEHWVTHYEQKGYRVLAPAYPGFDVEVEALRADPTPIEQLQVSEIIERLESIIGGLETPPILIGHSAGGVFTQILLDHGFGAAGVAINSAPTEGVKTVPLSQVKATFPVLKNPANRHKAVGLDEEQWHYAFCNTFDEDESRALWERYHIPASGHAFWGSVLANIHPGHDDNWVNYENDDRAPLLFISGTSDHLMPPSIQQSNRKHYKSDTVTEIVEFPGPHLLPAWTNWQEVADHALDWAVQHARVAT
;
A
#
# COMPACT_ATOMS: atom_id res chain seq x y z
N MET A 1 44.31 8.86 61.29
CA MET A 1 43.78 9.54 60.12
C MET A 1 43.18 8.48 59.23
N PRO A 2 41.83 8.25 59.17
CA PRO A 2 41.22 7.31 58.22
C PRO A 2 40.89 8.03 56.92
N ALA A 3 41.15 7.34 55.83
CA ALA A 3 40.86 7.80 54.46
C ALA A 3 39.35 7.71 54.18
N GLU A 4 38.80 8.80 53.66
CA GLU A 4 37.43 8.90 53.22
C GLU A 4 37.24 8.13 51.89
N GLY A 5 36.34 7.14 51.90
CA GLY A 5 35.91 6.43 50.72
C GLY A 5 34.86 7.24 49.92
N GLY A 6 35.26 7.75 48.81
CA GLY A 6 34.33 8.37 47.85
C GLY A 6 33.45 7.33 47.17
N VAL A 7 32.15 7.35 47.45
CA VAL A 7 31.14 6.55 46.73
C VAL A 7 30.86 7.21 45.39
N ALA A 8 31.35 6.62 44.32
CA ALA A 8 31.03 7.04 42.97
C ALA A 8 29.54 6.70 42.67
N TYR A 9 28.70 7.72 42.59
CA TYR A 9 27.31 7.61 42.08
C TYR A 9 27.36 7.38 40.59
N ALA A 10 27.21 6.11 40.16
CA ALA A 10 26.99 5.78 38.76
C ALA A 10 25.59 6.27 38.37
N ALA A 11 25.52 7.38 37.63
CA ALA A 11 24.28 7.83 37.00
C ALA A 11 23.83 6.73 36.04
N ARG A 12 22.75 6.02 36.35
CA ARG A 12 22.02 5.21 35.41
C ARG A 12 21.48 6.15 34.34
N MET A 13 22.08 6.14 33.18
CA MET A 13 21.45 6.67 31.98
C MET A 13 20.18 5.83 31.73
N THR A 14 19.03 6.36 32.08
CA THR A 14 17.74 5.86 31.63
C THR A 14 17.68 6.21 30.17
N THR A 15 18.03 5.25 29.29
CA THR A 15 17.69 5.34 27.89
C THR A 15 16.17 5.39 27.81
N SER A 16 15.61 6.54 27.45
CA SER A 16 14.19 6.59 27.05
C SER A 16 13.97 5.50 26.01
N PRO A 17 12.88 4.71 26.09
CA PRO A 17 12.56 3.81 25.02
C PRO A 17 12.49 4.64 23.74
N ALA A 18 13.09 4.13 22.66
CA ALA A 18 13.04 4.82 21.40
C ALA A 18 11.58 4.99 20.98
N PRO A 19 11.23 6.11 20.32
CA PRO A 19 9.84 6.45 20.03
C PRO A 19 9.22 5.38 19.13
N THR A 20 8.10 4.81 19.59
CA THR A 20 7.25 3.95 18.77
C THR A 20 6.57 4.82 17.69
N PRO A 21 6.31 4.30 16.49
CA PRO A 21 5.56 5.04 15.48
C PRO A 21 4.23 5.54 16.03
N ASP A 22 3.97 6.83 15.88
CA ASP A 22 2.73 7.49 16.30
C ASP A 22 1.82 7.83 15.11
N THR A 23 2.34 7.69 13.90
CA THR A 23 1.70 8.05 12.64
C THR A 23 1.56 6.83 11.74
N ILE A 24 0.39 6.71 11.10
CA ILE A 24 0.09 5.71 10.07
C ILE A 24 -0.19 6.44 8.75
N VAL A 25 0.43 5.99 7.66
CA VAL A 25 0.18 6.50 6.32
C VAL A 25 -0.52 5.42 5.50
N LEU A 26 -1.74 5.71 5.03
CA LEU A 26 -2.58 4.82 4.24
C LEU A 26 -2.49 5.19 2.76
N ILE A 27 -2.00 4.26 1.93
CA ILE A 27 -1.67 4.50 0.53
C ILE A 27 -2.66 3.72 -0.35
N HIS A 28 -3.52 4.44 -1.09
CA HIS A 28 -4.58 3.82 -1.89
C HIS A 28 -4.07 3.18 -3.19
N GLY A 29 -4.90 2.35 -3.81
CA GLY A 29 -4.62 1.73 -5.10
C GLY A 29 -5.10 2.55 -6.30
N PHE A 30 -4.99 1.94 -7.50
CA PHE A 30 -5.67 2.45 -8.69
C PHE A 30 -7.18 2.20 -8.59
N TRP A 31 -7.98 2.95 -9.34
CA TRP A 31 -9.45 2.96 -9.37
C TRP A 31 -10.14 3.44 -8.11
N VAL A 32 -9.40 3.83 -7.07
CA VAL A 32 -9.93 4.38 -5.82
C VAL A 32 -9.15 5.63 -5.39
N THR A 33 -9.66 6.35 -4.41
CA THR A 33 -9.02 7.54 -3.81
C THR A 33 -8.73 7.29 -2.34
N PRO A 34 -8.16 8.26 -1.59
CA PRO A 34 -8.04 8.18 -0.13
C PRO A 34 -9.35 7.85 0.59
N ARG A 35 -10.52 8.14 -0.02
CA ARG A 35 -11.83 7.79 0.55
C ARG A 35 -11.98 6.29 0.82
N SER A 36 -11.30 5.43 0.08
CA SER A 36 -11.33 3.98 0.32
C SER A 36 -10.80 3.56 1.70
N TRP A 37 -10.09 4.45 2.38
CA TRP A 37 -9.54 4.26 3.72
C TRP A 37 -10.36 4.89 4.84
N GLU A 38 -11.52 5.51 4.58
CA GLU A 38 -12.29 6.28 5.56
C GLU A 38 -12.59 5.54 6.86
N HIS A 39 -12.89 4.24 6.78
CA HIS A 39 -13.13 3.41 7.95
C HIS A 39 -11.85 3.14 8.75
N TRP A 40 -10.73 2.90 8.06
CA TRP A 40 -9.43 2.67 8.67
C TRP A 40 -8.87 3.92 9.34
N VAL A 41 -9.07 5.08 8.72
CA VAL A 41 -8.70 6.38 9.32
C VAL A 41 -9.38 6.52 10.68
N THR A 42 -10.71 6.42 10.72
CA THR A 42 -11.48 6.52 11.96
C THR A 42 -11.06 5.47 13.00
N HIS A 43 -10.83 4.23 12.56
CA HIS A 43 -10.46 3.12 13.44
C HIS A 43 -9.09 3.34 14.10
N TYR A 44 -8.09 3.75 13.36
CA TYR A 44 -6.75 3.99 13.88
C TYR A 44 -6.65 5.29 14.69
N GLU A 45 -7.40 6.34 14.34
CA GLU A 45 -7.50 7.54 15.16
C GLU A 45 -8.12 7.24 16.53
N GLN A 46 -9.14 6.36 16.60
CA GLN A 46 -9.70 5.88 17.88
C GLN A 46 -8.70 5.09 18.72
N LYS A 47 -7.69 4.48 18.10
CA LYS A 47 -6.56 3.82 18.79
C LYS A 47 -5.44 4.78 19.19
N GLY A 48 -5.57 6.08 18.89
CA GLY A 48 -4.64 7.13 19.30
C GLY A 48 -3.53 7.44 18.29
N TYR A 49 -3.59 6.91 17.09
CA TYR A 49 -2.62 7.22 16.03
C TYR A 49 -3.01 8.49 15.26
N ARG A 50 -2.02 9.24 14.83
CA ARG A 50 -2.18 10.21 13.75
C ARG A 50 -2.28 9.43 12.43
N VAL A 51 -3.33 9.67 11.64
CA VAL A 51 -3.54 8.95 10.39
C VAL A 51 -3.52 9.91 9.21
N LEU A 52 -2.72 9.59 8.20
CA LEU A 52 -2.65 10.31 6.94
C LEU A 52 -3.10 9.37 5.82
N ALA A 53 -3.98 9.83 4.97
CA ALA A 53 -4.35 9.17 3.71
C ALA A 53 -4.08 10.14 2.56
N PRO A 54 -2.82 10.24 2.08
CA PRO A 54 -2.44 11.23 1.08
C PRO A 54 -3.16 11.03 -0.25
N ALA A 55 -3.63 12.12 -0.83
CA ALA A 55 -4.07 12.16 -2.22
C ALA A 55 -2.85 12.23 -3.15
N TYR A 56 -2.89 11.51 -4.27
CA TYR A 56 -1.89 11.63 -5.34
C TYR A 56 -2.09 12.95 -6.10
N PRO A 57 -1.09 13.39 -6.90
CA PRO A 57 -1.26 14.56 -7.76
C PRO A 57 -2.53 14.45 -8.62
N GLY A 58 -3.38 15.47 -8.57
CA GLY A 58 -4.67 15.48 -9.27
C GLY A 58 -5.85 14.81 -8.54
N PHE A 59 -5.61 14.20 -7.37
CA PHE A 59 -6.65 13.54 -6.57
C PHE A 59 -7.17 14.42 -5.42
N ASP A 60 -6.80 15.69 -5.37
CA ASP A 60 -7.22 16.64 -4.32
C ASP A 60 -8.67 17.15 -4.53
N VAL A 61 -9.53 16.30 -5.08
CA VAL A 61 -10.95 16.57 -5.35
C VAL A 61 -11.81 15.34 -5.00
N GLU A 62 -13.11 15.52 -4.96
CA GLU A 62 -14.06 14.45 -4.62
C GLU A 62 -14.12 13.34 -5.71
N VAL A 63 -14.47 12.12 -5.30
CA VAL A 63 -14.64 10.96 -6.19
C VAL A 63 -15.56 11.27 -7.36
N GLU A 64 -16.66 11.95 -7.10
CA GLU A 64 -17.67 12.32 -8.08
C GLU A 64 -17.12 13.28 -9.15
N ALA A 65 -16.21 14.19 -8.76
CA ALA A 65 -15.56 15.12 -9.66
C ALA A 65 -14.57 14.38 -10.59
N LEU A 66 -13.72 13.50 -10.04
CA LEU A 66 -12.79 12.67 -10.84
C LEU A 66 -13.52 11.70 -11.77
N ARG A 67 -14.68 11.21 -11.36
CA ARG A 67 -15.51 10.36 -12.22
C ARG A 67 -16.10 11.13 -13.38
N ALA A 68 -16.52 12.38 -13.15
CA ALA A 68 -17.08 13.25 -14.18
C ALA A 68 -16.01 13.80 -15.14
N ASP A 69 -14.83 14.14 -14.61
CA ASP A 69 -13.68 14.62 -15.38
C ASP A 69 -12.36 14.05 -14.84
N PRO A 70 -11.87 12.93 -15.39
CA PRO A 70 -10.61 12.33 -14.98
C PRO A 70 -9.37 12.95 -15.64
N THR A 71 -9.49 14.02 -16.43
CA THR A 71 -8.39 14.68 -17.13
C THR A 71 -7.17 14.98 -16.23
N PRO A 72 -7.35 15.43 -14.97
CA PRO A 72 -6.23 15.73 -14.08
C PRO A 72 -5.30 14.54 -13.79
N ILE A 73 -5.79 13.31 -13.92
CA ILE A 73 -5.04 12.09 -13.58
C ILE A 73 -4.65 11.24 -14.79
N GLU A 74 -5.05 11.61 -16.01
CA GLU A 74 -4.81 10.78 -17.21
C GLU A 74 -3.33 10.47 -17.45
N GLN A 75 -2.46 11.44 -17.24
CA GLN A 75 -1.01 11.35 -17.52
C GLN A 75 -0.17 11.15 -16.25
N LEU A 76 -0.81 10.89 -15.11
CA LEU A 76 -0.11 10.67 -13.85
C LEU A 76 0.90 9.53 -13.99
N GLN A 77 2.12 9.74 -13.51
CA GLN A 77 3.22 8.77 -13.50
C GLN A 77 3.43 8.21 -12.10
N VAL A 78 4.01 7.01 -12.03
CA VAL A 78 4.35 6.39 -10.74
C VAL A 78 5.40 7.21 -9.99
N SER A 79 6.41 7.74 -10.68
CA SER A 79 7.43 8.62 -10.11
C SER A 79 6.83 9.84 -9.40
N GLU A 80 5.83 10.50 -10.00
CA GLU A 80 5.16 11.65 -9.38
C GLU A 80 4.42 11.27 -8.09
N ILE A 81 3.84 10.07 -8.06
CA ILE A 81 3.19 9.52 -6.86
C ILE A 81 4.23 9.30 -5.76
N ILE A 82 5.35 8.63 -6.10
CA ILE A 82 6.41 8.32 -5.15
C ILE A 82 7.02 9.59 -4.59
N GLU A 83 7.39 10.57 -5.42
CA GLU A 83 7.92 11.86 -5.00
C GLU A 83 6.96 12.59 -4.04
N ARG A 84 5.67 12.57 -4.32
CA ARG A 84 4.64 13.16 -3.44
C ARG A 84 4.60 12.46 -2.08
N LEU A 85 4.61 11.12 -2.05
CA LEU A 85 4.59 10.34 -0.83
C LEU A 85 5.86 10.53 -0.01
N GLU A 86 7.04 10.50 -0.64
CA GLU A 86 8.34 10.77 0.00
C GLU A 86 8.38 12.15 0.63
N SER A 87 7.89 13.18 -0.08
CA SER A 87 7.82 14.54 0.45
C SER A 87 6.96 14.64 1.71
N ILE A 88 5.81 13.93 1.75
CA ILE A 88 4.91 13.93 2.90
C ILE A 88 5.53 13.16 4.07
N ILE A 89 6.05 11.95 3.81
CA ILE A 89 6.60 11.06 4.84
C ILE A 89 7.90 11.63 5.39
N GLY A 90 8.76 12.18 4.53
CA GLY A 90 10.02 12.81 4.94
C GLY A 90 9.85 14.08 5.77
N GLY A 91 8.66 14.68 5.77
CA GLY A 91 8.30 15.79 6.64
C GLY A 91 7.81 15.39 8.04
N LEU A 92 7.72 14.10 8.35
CA LEU A 92 7.31 13.60 9.66
C LEU A 92 8.50 13.53 10.62
N GLU A 93 8.26 13.81 11.90
CA GLU A 93 9.30 13.78 12.95
C GLU A 93 9.78 12.35 13.24
N THR A 94 8.88 11.38 13.11
CA THR A 94 9.17 9.94 13.34
C THR A 94 8.77 9.13 12.12
N PRO A 95 9.53 8.06 11.75
CA PRO A 95 9.14 7.16 10.68
C PRO A 95 7.77 6.53 10.95
N PRO A 96 6.80 6.67 10.03
CA PRO A 96 5.45 6.14 10.22
C PRO A 96 5.35 4.65 9.91
N ILE A 97 4.23 4.03 10.28
CA ILE A 97 3.78 2.77 9.69
C ILE A 97 3.17 3.07 8.32
N LEU A 98 3.59 2.36 7.27
CA LEU A 98 3.07 2.48 5.92
C LEU A 98 2.13 1.31 5.61
N ILE A 99 0.89 1.60 5.22
CA ILE A 99 -0.09 0.56 4.82
C ILE A 99 -0.62 0.90 3.44
N GLY A 100 -0.33 0.05 2.47
CA GLY A 100 -0.75 0.26 1.08
C GLY A 100 -1.62 -0.85 0.54
N HIS A 101 -2.62 -0.49 -0.28
CA HIS A 101 -3.53 -1.42 -0.95
C HIS A 101 -3.28 -1.44 -2.46
N SER A 102 -3.24 -2.62 -3.07
CA SER A 102 -3.11 -2.79 -4.53
C SER A 102 -1.84 -2.11 -5.08
N ALA A 103 -1.95 -1.12 -5.97
CA ALA A 103 -0.82 -0.29 -6.40
C ALA A 103 -0.14 0.41 -5.21
N GLY A 104 -0.91 0.86 -4.21
CA GLY A 104 -0.38 1.40 -2.96
C GLY A 104 0.51 0.42 -2.20
N GLY A 105 0.28 -0.90 -2.35
CA GLY A 105 1.17 -1.94 -1.83
C GLY A 105 2.53 -1.98 -2.54
N VAL A 106 2.58 -1.69 -3.85
CA VAL A 106 3.85 -1.49 -4.59
C VAL A 106 4.55 -0.25 -4.09
N PHE A 107 3.84 0.86 -3.95
CA PHE A 107 4.41 2.12 -3.46
C PHE A 107 4.93 1.99 -2.03
N THR A 108 4.26 1.22 -1.17
CA THR A 108 4.77 0.86 0.16
C THR A 108 6.12 0.14 0.06
N GLN A 109 6.24 -0.85 -0.82
CA GLN A 109 7.49 -1.59 -1.01
C GLN A 109 8.63 -0.68 -1.48
N ILE A 110 8.36 0.21 -2.44
CA ILE A 110 9.34 1.19 -2.95
C ILE A 110 9.78 2.16 -1.84
N LEU A 111 8.84 2.70 -1.08
CA LEU A 111 9.12 3.62 0.02
C LEU A 111 9.98 2.96 1.11
N LEU A 112 9.72 1.68 1.45
CA LEU A 112 10.57 0.93 2.37
C LEU A 112 11.99 0.74 1.83
N ASP A 113 12.13 0.46 0.53
CA ASP A 113 13.44 0.32 -0.12
C ASP A 113 14.23 1.63 -0.13
N HIS A 114 13.54 2.76 -0.26
CA HIS A 114 14.12 4.10 -0.18
C HIS A 114 14.40 4.55 1.28
N GLY A 115 14.16 3.68 2.28
CA GLY A 115 14.46 3.95 3.68
C GLY A 115 13.36 4.69 4.45
N PHE A 116 12.17 4.84 3.87
CA PHE A 116 11.02 5.44 4.55
C PHE A 116 10.24 4.41 5.38
N GLY A 117 9.59 4.88 6.45
CA GLY A 117 8.74 4.08 7.31
C GLY A 117 9.47 3.24 8.36
N ALA A 118 8.76 2.92 9.43
CA ALA A 118 9.21 2.04 10.50
C ALA A 118 8.80 0.57 10.28
N ALA A 119 7.68 0.35 9.62
CA ALA A 119 7.18 -0.95 9.14
C ALA A 119 6.25 -0.72 7.95
N GLY A 120 6.10 -1.70 7.09
CA GLY A 120 5.18 -1.66 5.96
C GLY A 120 4.22 -2.83 5.93
N VAL A 121 2.99 -2.58 5.46
CA VAL A 121 1.98 -3.59 5.18
C VAL A 121 1.46 -3.39 3.76
N ALA A 122 1.58 -4.41 2.93
CA ALA A 122 1.14 -4.42 1.53
C ALA A 122 -0.07 -5.34 1.36
N ILE A 123 -1.27 -4.74 1.28
CA ILE A 123 -2.55 -5.46 1.20
C ILE A 123 -2.90 -5.69 -0.27
N ASN A 124 -3.10 -6.95 -0.67
CA ASN A 124 -3.42 -7.34 -2.05
C ASN A 124 -2.55 -6.59 -3.07
N SER A 125 -1.23 -6.52 -2.79
CA SER A 125 -0.29 -5.71 -3.57
C SER A 125 -0.24 -6.13 -5.02
N ALA A 126 -0.18 -5.15 -5.92
CA ALA A 126 0.22 -5.42 -7.29
C ALA A 126 1.68 -5.94 -7.34
N PRO A 127 2.10 -6.58 -8.45
CA PRO A 127 3.46 -7.07 -8.58
C PRO A 127 4.45 -5.92 -8.75
N THR A 128 5.59 -6.01 -8.07
CA THR A 128 6.77 -5.19 -8.32
C THR A 128 7.57 -5.74 -9.52
N GLU A 129 8.51 -4.97 -10.04
CA GLU A 129 9.36 -5.40 -11.15
C GLU A 129 10.09 -6.72 -10.81
N GLY A 130 10.15 -7.63 -11.76
CA GLY A 130 10.71 -8.98 -11.60
C GLY A 130 9.66 -10.06 -11.28
N VAL A 131 8.50 -9.70 -10.73
CA VAL A 131 7.40 -10.62 -10.44
C VAL A 131 6.60 -10.89 -11.72
N LYS A 132 6.80 -12.08 -12.31
CA LYS A 132 6.25 -12.47 -13.64
C LYS A 132 5.03 -13.39 -13.55
N THR A 133 4.44 -13.54 -12.36
CA THR A 133 3.23 -14.34 -12.17
C THR A 133 2.02 -13.60 -12.73
N VAL A 134 1.33 -14.18 -13.71
CA VAL A 134 0.16 -13.60 -14.39
C VAL A 134 -1.00 -14.58 -14.38
N PRO A 135 -1.82 -14.62 -13.31
CA PRO A 135 -2.98 -15.49 -13.21
C PRO A 135 -4.09 -15.13 -14.20
N LEU A 136 -4.87 -16.12 -14.63
CA LEU A 136 -5.99 -15.90 -15.57
C LEU A 136 -7.07 -14.94 -15.03
N SER A 137 -7.32 -14.97 -13.72
CA SER A 137 -8.25 -14.04 -13.08
C SER A 137 -7.79 -12.60 -13.22
N GLN A 138 -6.49 -12.34 -13.02
CA GLN A 138 -5.89 -11.02 -13.22
C GLN A 138 -6.01 -10.57 -14.68
N VAL A 139 -5.71 -11.45 -15.64
CA VAL A 139 -5.86 -11.12 -17.07
C VAL A 139 -7.30 -10.69 -17.36
N LYS A 140 -8.30 -11.42 -16.86
CA LYS A 140 -9.70 -11.05 -17.04
C LYS A 140 -10.04 -9.72 -16.37
N ALA A 141 -9.58 -9.50 -15.13
CA ALA A 141 -9.84 -8.27 -14.38
C ALA A 141 -9.21 -7.03 -15.04
N THR A 142 -8.02 -7.16 -15.64
CA THR A 142 -7.29 -6.05 -16.28
C THR A 142 -7.61 -5.88 -17.76
N PHE A 143 -8.31 -6.83 -18.37
CA PHE A 143 -8.65 -6.82 -19.80
C PHE A 143 -9.34 -5.53 -20.27
N PRO A 144 -10.28 -4.91 -19.53
CA PRO A 144 -10.89 -3.65 -19.92
C PRO A 144 -9.88 -2.55 -20.25
N VAL A 145 -8.77 -2.49 -19.52
CA VAL A 145 -7.69 -1.52 -19.74
C VAL A 145 -6.75 -1.99 -20.85
N LEU A 146 -6.31 -3.25 -20.80
CA LEU A 146 -5.25 -3.78 -21.66
C LEU A 146 -5.70 -4.11 -23.08
N LYS A 147 -6.99 -4.31 -23.33
CA LYS A 147 -7.53 -4.64 -24.66
C LYS A 147 -7.26 -3.60 -25.74
N ASN A 148 -6.98 -2.35 -25.35
CA ASN A 148 -6.71 -1.26 -26.28
C ASN A 148 -5.44 -0.49 -25.87
N PRO A 149 -4.34 -0.56 -26.63
CA PRO A 149 -3.11 0.18 -26.35
C PRO A 149 -3.27 1.70 -26.26
N ALA A 150 -4.30 2.29 -26.89
CA ALA A 150 -4.58 3.71 -26.80
C ALA A 150 -5.03 4.12 -25.38
N ASN A 151 -5.45 3.18 -24.55
CA ASN A 151 -5.83 3.41 -23.16
C ASN A 151 -4.65 3.91 -22.30
N ARG A 152 -3.40 3.71 -22.72
CA ARG A 152 -2.23 4.28 -22.04
C ARG A 152 -2.20 5.81 -22.01
N HIS A 153 -3.03 6.47 -22.79
CA HIS A 153 -3.14 7.93 -22.86
C HIS A 153 -4.45 8.48 -22.29
N LYS A 154 -5.19 7.65 -21.57
CA LYS A 154 -6.51 8.00 -21.03
C LYS A 154 -6.64 7.50 -19.60
N ALA A 155 -7.53 8.10 -18.84
CA ALA A 155 -8.05 7.45 -17.66
C ALA A 155 -9.11 6.41 -18.05
N VAL A 156 -9.04 5.21 -17.46
CA VAL A 156 -9.90 4.07 -17.80
C VAL A 156 -10.63 3.60 -16.53
N GLY A 157 -11.96 3.68 -16.57
CA GLY A 157 -12.85 3.17 -15.51
C GLY A 157 -13.20 1.69 -15.73
N LEU A 158 -13.79 1.12 -14.70
CA LEU A 158 -14.46 -0.18 -14.72
C LEU A 158 -15.98 0.07 -14.59
N ASP A 159 -16.78 -0.63 -15.40
CA ASP A 159 -18.22 -0.67 -15.16
C ASP A 159 -18.56 -1.51 -13.90
N GLU A 160 -19.84 -1.53 -13.51
CA GLU A 160 -20.27 -2.22 -12.30
C GLU A 160 -19.95 -3.73 -12.31
N GLU A 161 -20.12 -4.42 -13.45
CA GLU A 161 -19.84 -5.85 -13.60
C GLU A 161 -18.31 -6.12 -13.50
N GLN A 162 -17.50 -5.31 -14.16
CA GLN A 162 -16.05 -5.39 -14.13
C GLN A 162 -15.52 -5.11 -12.72
N TRP A 163 -16.08 -4.11 -12.04
CA TRP A 163 -15.76 -3.80 -10.66
C TRP A 163 -16.14 -4.93 -9.72
N HIS A 164 -17.37 -5.45 -9.83
CA HIS A 164 -17.80 -6.59 -9.03
C HIS A 164 -16.83 -7.76 -9.19
N TYR A 165 -16.50 -8.12 -10.44
CA TYR A 165 -15.57 -9.21 -10.70
C TYR A 165 -14.17 -8.97 -10.11
N ALA A 166 -13.62 -7.78 -10.27
CA ALA A 166 -12.23 -7.48 -9.94
C ALA A 166 -12.01 -7.11 -8.46
N PHE A 167 -12.96 -6.39 -7.85
CA PHE A 167 -12.81 -5.79 -6.52
C PHE A 167 -13.71 -6.40 -5.46
N CYS A 168 -14.94 -6.78 -5.81
CA CYS A 168 -16.03 -7.04 -4.89
C CYS A 168 -16.71 -8.40 -5.11
N ASN A 169 -16.01 -9.38 -5.66
CA ASN A 169 -16.58 -10.68 -6.07
C ASN A 169 -17.12 -11.55 -4.92
N THR A 170 -16.95 -11.13 -3.67
CA THR A 170 -17.51 -11.79 -2.47
C THR A 170 -18.67 -11.02 -1.83
N PHE A 171 -19.00 -9.85 -2.35
CA PHE A 171 -20.17 -9.07 -1.95
C PHE A 171 -21.39 -9.46 -2.80
N ASP A 172 -22.58 -9.14 -2.33
CA ASP A 172 -23.74 -9.19 -3.23
C ASP A 172 -23.71 -8.04 -4.25
N GLU A 173 -24.57 -8.10 -5.27
CA GLU A 173 -24.56 -7.14 -6.37
C GLU A 173 -24.93 -5.71 -5.92
N ASP A 174 -25.85 -5.57 -4.95
CA ASP A 174 -26.28 -4.26 -4.46
C ASP A 174 -25.22 -3.63 -3.57
N GLU A 175 -24.57 -4.41 -2.70
CA GLU A 175 -23.41 -3.96 -1.92
C GLU A 175 -22.24 -3.56 -2.83
N SER A 176 -21.93 -4.38 -3.83
CA SER A 176 -20.87 -4.10 -4.79
C SER A 176 -21.12 -2.82 -5.58
N ARG A 177 -22.37 -2.58 -6.00
CA ARG A 177 -22.78 -1.35 -6.67
C ARG A 177 -22.62 -0.13 -5.75
N ALA A 178 -23.05 -0.23 -4.49
CA ALA A 178 -22.90 0.84 -3.51
C ALA A 178 -21.43 1.20 -3.28
N LEU A 179 -20.53 0.20 -3.22
CA LEU A 179 -19.09 0.41 -3.11
C LEU A 179 -18.49 1.01 -4.39
N TRP A 180 -18.98 0.61 -5.56
CA TRP A 180 -18.60 1.22 -6.85
C TRP A 180 -18.98 2.69 -6.90
N GLU A 181 -20.22 3.01 -6.55
CA GLU A 181 -20.69 4.39 -6.49
C GLU A 181 -19.89 5.24 -5.50
N ARG A 182 -19.46 4.66 -4.38
CA ARG A 182 -18.75 5.39 -3.34
C ARG A 182 -17.28 5.61 -3.63
N TYR A 183 -16.58 4.63 -4.20
CA TYR A 183 -15.12 4.63 -4.25
C TYR A 183 -14.52 4.68 -5.65
N HIS A 184 -15.22 4.14 -6.66
CA HIS A 184 -14.63 3.96 -7.98
C HIS A 184 -14.41 5.29 -8.70
N ILE A 185 -13.21 5.41 -9.27
CA ILE A 185 -12.83 6.43 -10.26
C ILE A 185 -12.11 5.76 -11.44
N PRO A 186 -12.03 6.40 -12.62
CA PRO A 186 -11.11 5.96 -13.66
C PRO A 186 -9.65 6.01 -13.15
N ALA A 187 -8.83 5.06 -13.53
CA ALA A 187 -7.40 5.05 -13.22
C ALA A 187 -6.58 5.61 -14.38
N SER A 188 -5.44 6.25 -14.07
CA SER A 188 -4.47 6.64 -15.08
C SER A 188 -4.02 5.44 -15.91
N GLY A 189 -4.32 5.47 -17.19
CA GLY A 189 -3.83 4.46 -18.12
C GLY A 189 -2.32 4.53 -18.27
N HIS A 190 -1.72 5.72 -18.12
CA HIS A 190 -0.28 5.91 -18.19
C HIS A 190 0.45 5.18 -17.07
N ALA A 191 0.07 5.43 -15.82
CA ALA A 191 0.64 4.74 -14.65
C ALA A 191 0.37 3.22 -14.70
N PHE A 192 -0.84 2.81 -15.10
CA PHE A 192 -1.20 1.39 -15.19
C PHE A 192 -0.37 0.66 -16.25
N TRP A 193 -0.27 1.19 -17.48
CA TRP A 193 0.53 0.60 -18.55
C TRP A 193 2.02 0.61 -18.23
N GLY A 194 2.54 1.67 -17.58
CA GLY A 194 3.91 1.73 -17.08
C GLY A 194 4.20 0.56 -16.15
N SER A 195 3.35 0.34 -15.16
CA SER A 195 3.48 -0.77 -14.21
C SER A 195 3.42 -2.16 -14.87
N VAL A 196 2.58 -2.34 -15.90
CA VAL A 196 2.49 -3.61 -16.64
C VAL A 196 3.73 -3.85 -17.52
N LEU A 197 4.26 -2.80 -18.12
CA LEU A 197 5.41 -2.87 -19.04
C LEU A 197 6.76 -2.95 -18.31
N ALA A 198 6.82 -2.62 -17.01
CA ALA A 198 8.03 -2.64 -16.20
C ALA A 198 8.81 -3.96 -16.27
N ASN A 199 8.11 -5.08 -16.48
CA ASN A 199 8.73 -6.40 -16.61
C ASN A 199 9.25 -6.75 -18.03
N ILE A 200 9.07 -5.86 -19.00
CA ILE A 200 9.35 -6.11 -20.42
C ILE A 200 10.53 -5.29 -20.91
N HIS A 201 10.76 -4.12 -20.34
CA HIS A 201 11.86 -3.23 -20.73
C HIS A 201 13.18 -3.63 -20.07
N PRO A 202 14.34 -3.44 -20.73
CA PRO A 202 15.64 -3.58 -20.09
C PRO A 202 15.92 -2.37 -19.19
N GLY A 203 16.40 -2.65 -17.97
CA GLY A 203 16.67 -1.64 -16.95
C GLY A 203 15.69 -1.71 -15.80
N HIS A 204 15.74 -0.76 -14.92
CA HIS A 204 14.78 -0.63 -13.82
C HIS A 204 13.79 0.48 -14.13
N ASP A 205 12.51 0.15 -13.98
CA ASP A 205 11.39 1.07 -14.11
C ASP A 205 10.90 1.54 -12.72
N ASP A 206 9.91 2.41 -12.70
CA ASP A 206 9.36 3.03 -11.48
C ASP A 206 8.81 2.04 -10.43
N ASN A 207 8.61 0.78 -10.79
CA ASN A 207 8.14 -0.29 -9.88
C ASN A 207 9.27 -1.18 -9.35
N TRP A 208 10.53 -0.82 -9.59
CA TRP A 208 11.67 -1.60 -9.12
C TRP A 208 11.87 -1.46 -7.61
N VAL A 209 12.33 -2.56 -7.00
CA VAL A 209 12.67 -2.65 -5.58
C VAL A 209 13.95 -3.47 -5.45
N ASN A 210 14.90 -3.05 -4.61
CA ASN A 210 16.04 -3.86 -4.24
C ASN A 210 15.62 -4.93 -3.22
N TYR A 211 15.38 -6.13 -3.70
CA TYR A 211 14.95 -7.26 -2.87
C TYR A 211 16.01 -7.78 -1.90
N GLU A 212 17.26 -7.35 -2.04
CA GLU A 212 18.40 -7.70 -1.19
C GLU A 212 18.73 -6.58 -0.17
N ASN A 213 17.92 -5.52 -0.10
CA ASN A 213 18.12 -4.41 0.82
C ASN A 213 17.84 -4.83 2.26
N ASP A 214 18.89 -5.01 3.08
CA ASP A 214 18.81 -5.30 4.51
C ASP A 214 18.50 -4.05 5.36
N ASP A 215 18.66 -2.85 4.77
CA ASP A 215 18.44 -1.57 5.47
C ASP A 215 16.98 -1.10 5.39
N ARG A 216 16.09 -1.77 4.67
CA ARG A 216 14.67 -1.46 4.62
C ARG A 216 13.95 -1.84 5.91
N ALA A 217 12.82 -1.22 6.20
CA ALA A 217 11.96 -1.65 7.31
C ALA A 217 11.26 -3.00 7.03
N PRO A 218 10.78 -3.71 8.09
CA PRO A 218 10.01 -4.95 7.96
C PRO A 218 8.75 -4.78 7.09
N LEU A 219 8.35 -5.85 6.39
CA LEU A 219 7.24 -5.87 5.45
C LEU A 219 6.32 -7.07 5.68
N LEU A 220 5.02 -6.80 5.80
CA LEU A 220 3.96 -7.81 5.80
C LEU A 220 3.18 -7.74 4.48
N PHE A 221 2.99 -8.86 3.81
CA PHE A 221 1.98 -9.01 2.78
C PHE A 221 0.68 -9.55 3.38
N ILE A 222 -0.43 -8.89 3.11
CA ILE A 222 -1.77 -9.38 3.41
C ILE A 222 -2.44 -9.76 2.09
N SER A 223 -2.94 -10.99 2.00
CA SER A 223 -3.53 -11.55 0.78
C SER A 223 -5.00 -11.92 1.00
N GLY A 224 -5.90 -11.39 0.18
CA GLY A 224 -7.28 -11.86 0.09
C GLY A 224 -7.36 -13.17 -0.71
N THR A 225 -7.85 -14.26 -0.10
CA THR A 225 -7.89 -15.57 -0.77
C THR A 225 -8.86 -15.63 -1.94
N SER A 226 -9.83 -14.72 -2.00
CA SER A 226 -10.80 -14.58 -3.08
C SER A 226 -10.48 -13.45 -4.06
N ASP A 227 -9.31 -12.84 -3.97
CA ASP A 227 -8.89 -11.75 -4.84
C ASP A 227 -8.74 -12.23 -6.30
N HIS A 228 -9.51 -11.66 -7.22
CA HIS A 228 -9.41 -11.95 -8.65
C HIS A 228 -8.37 -11.07 -9.36
N LEU A 229 -8.11 -9.87 -8.84
CA LEU A 229 -7.19 -8.92 -9.47
C LEU A 229 -5.74 -9.19 -9.09
N MET A 230 -5.46 -9.39 -7.80
CA MET A 230 -4.13 -9.70 -7.25
C MET A 230 -4.18 -10.96 -6.37
N PRO A 231 -4.50 -12.14 -6.95
CA PRO A 231 -4.72 -13.36 -6.18
C PRO A 231 -3.50 -13.80 -5.37
N PRO A 232 -3.66 -14.73 -4.41
CA PRO A 232 -2.61 -15.17 -3.49
C PRO A 232 -1.31 -15.58 -4.16
N SER A 233 -1.35 -16.14 -5.36
CA SER A 233 -0.16 -16.52 -6.12
C SER A 233 0.76 -15.33 -6.45
N ILE A 234 0.19 -14.13 -6.63
CA ILE A 234 0.96 -12.89 -6.82
C ILE A 234 1.62 -12.49 -5.50
N GLN A 235 0.88 -12.50 -4.39
CA GLN A 235 1.43 -12.15 -3.08
C GLN A 235 2.56 -13.09 -2.66
N GLN A 236 2.38 -14.38 -2.88
CA GLN A 236 3.41 -15.40 -2.66
C GLN A 236 4.62 -15.17 -3.58
N SER A 237 4.42 -14.75 -4.82
CA SER A 237 5.49 -14.42 -5.75
C SER A 237 6.25 -13.16 -5.31
N ASN A 238 5.54 -12.08 -4.95
CA ASN A 238 6.12 -10.87 -4.36
C ASN A 238 7.03 -11.24 -3.18
N ARG A 239 6.49 -11.97 -2.20
CA ARG A 239 7.23 -12.40 -0.99
C ARG A 239 8.50 -13.21 -1.33
N LYS A 240 8.44 -14.12 -2.31
CA LYS A 240 9.57 -14.99 -2.69
C LYS A 240 10.75 -14.24 -3.33
N HIS A 241 10.53 -13.04 -3.86
CA HIS A 241 11.60 -12.22 -4.43
C HIS A 241 12.50 -11.62 -3.35
N TYR A 242 11.97 -11.33 -2.17
CA TYR A 242 12.77 -10.81 -1.05
C TYR A 242 13.78 -11.82 -0.55
N LYS A 243 15.06 -11.45 -0.58
CA LYS A 243 16.23 -12.26 -0.19
C LYS A 243 16.99 -11.64 0.99
N SER A 244 16.65 -10.41 1.37
CA SER A 244 17.23 -9.74 2.53
C SER A 244 16.89 -10.48 3.82
N ASP A 245 17.72 -10.32 4.85
CA ASP A 245 17.51 -10.87 6.19
C ASP A 245 16.41 -10.10 6.96
N THR A 246 15.98 -8.95 6.43
CA THR A 246 14.90 -8.17 7.04
C THR A 246 13.56 -8.91 6.94
N VAL A 247 12.82 -8.92 8.06
CA VAL A 247 11.54 -9.63 8.19
C VAL A 247 10.62 -9.31 7.01
N THR A 248 10.16 -10.37 6.35
CA THR A 248 9.17 -10.30 5.27
C THR A 248 8.22 -11.47 5.41
N GLU A 249 6.98 -11.19 5.79
CA GLU A 249 5.97 -12.21 6.09
C GLU A 249 4.77 -12.09 5.16
N ILE A 250 3.91 -13.10 5.17
CA ILE A 250 2.65 -13.13 4.43
C ILE A 250 1.58 -13.79 5.29
N VAL A 251 0.38 -13.20 5.27
CA VAL A 251 -0.82 -13.77 5.90
C VAL A 251 -1.99 -13.69 4.91
N GLU A 252 -2.92 -14.64 5.01
CA GLU A 252 -4.10 -14.71 4.15
C GLU A 252 -5.38 -14.47 4.95
N PHE A 253 -6.32 -13.70 4.36
CA PHE A 253 -7.66 -13.48 4.87
C PHE A 253 -8.70 -13.91 3.83
N PRO A 254 -9.85 -14.48 4.24
CA PRO A 254 -10.90 -14.86 3.30
C PRO A 254 -11.64 -13.61 2.80
N GLY A 255 -11.15 -12.97 1.74
CA GLY A 255 -11.77 -11.75 1.22
C GLY A 255 -11.36 -11.42 -0.21
N PRO A 256 -12.02 -10.44 -0.83
CA PRO A 256 -11.83 -10.02 -2.21
C PRO A 256 -10.65 -9.04 -2.34
N HIS A 257 -10.48 -8.45 -3.54
CA HIS A 257 -9.47 -7.41 -3.74
C HIS A 257 -9.69 -6.19 -2.84
N LEU A 258 -10.94 -5.75 -2.65
CA LEU A 258 -11.27 -4.59 -1.81
C LEU A 258 -11.32 -4.97 -0.31
N LEU A 259 -10.27 -5.59 0.21
CA LEU A 259 -10.13 -5.89 1.65
C LEU A 259 -10.32 -4.66 2.55
N PRO A 260 -9.89 -3.43 2.19
CA PRO A 260 -10.11 -2.26 3.03
C PRO A 260 -11.58 -1.91 3.31
N ALA A 261 -12.51 -2.35 2.47
CA ALA A 261 -13.95 -2.15 2.66
C ALA A 261 -14.72 -3.48 2.81
N TRP A 262 -14.02 -4.59 3.01
CA TRP A 262 -14.64 -5.90 3.20
C TRP A 262 -15.41 -5.97 4.53
N THR A 263 -16.39 -6.89 4.62
CA THR A 263 -17.24 -7.04 5.81
C THR A 263 -16.46 -7.18 7.12
N ASN A 264 -15.33 -7.90 7.09
CA ASN A 264 -14.46 -8.11 8.26
C ASN A 264 -13.17 -7.27 8.17
N TRP A 265 -13.22 -6.08 7.58
CA TRP A 265 -12.05 -5.22 7.42
C TRP A 265 -11.35 -4.88 8.75
N GLN A 266 -12.08 -4.84 9.88
CA GLN A 266 -11.49 -4.55 11.21
C GLN A 266 -10.46 -5.62 11.61
N GLU A 267 -10.74 -6.89 11.33
CA GLU A 267 -9.79 -7.98 11.62
C GLU A 267 -8.49 -7.80 10.84
N VAL A 268 -8.62 -7.38 9.57
CA VAL A 268 -7.47 -7.09 8.71
C VAL A 268 -6.69 -5.88 9.23
N ALA A 269 -7.41 -4.82 9.61
CA ALA A 269 -6.83 -3.59 10.14
C ALA A 269 -6.10 -3.82 11.46
N ASP A 270 -6.72 -4.56 12.38
CA ASP A 270 -6.10 -4.88 13.68
C ASP A 270 -4.84 -5.74 13.50
N HIS A 271 -4.91 -6.77 12.66
CA HIS A 271 -3.74 -7.60 12.37
C HIS A 271 -2.60 -6.80 11.73
N ALA A 272 -2.93 -5.93 10.76
CA ALA A 272 -1.95 -5.07 10.11
C ALA A 272 -1.23 -4.15 11.12
N LEU A 273 -1.99 -3.53 12.01
CA LEU A 273 -1.44 -2.65 13.04
C LEU A 273 -0.61 -3.42 14.07
N ASP A 274 -1.15 -4.51 14.62
CA ASP A 274 -0.47 -5.31 15.66
C ASP A 274 0.86 -5.85 15.16
N TRP A 275 0.88 -6.39 13.92
CA TRP A 275 2.10 -6.86 13.30
C TRP A 275 3.10 -5.71 13.06
N ALA A 276 2.64 -4.58 12.53
CA ALA A 276 3.50 -3.44 12.24
C ALA A 276 4.13 -2.86 13.50
N VAL A 277 3.35 -2.73 14.59
CA VAL A 277 3.87 -2.25 15.90
C VAL A 277 4.88 -3.23 16.48
N GLN A 278 4.62 -4.54 16.38
CA GLN A 278 5.54 -5.57 16.89
C GLN A 278 6.90 -5.56 16.18
N HIS A 279 6.93 -5.24 14.88
CA HIS A 279 8.11 -5.35 14.04
C HIS A 279 8.72 -3.98 13.67
N ALA A 280 8.08 -2.88 14.07
CA ALA A 280 8.55 -1.53 13.74
C ALA A 280 10.01 -1.34 14.11
N ARG A 281 10.80 -0.80 13.17
CA ARG A 281 12.15 -0.34 13.49
C ARG A 281 12.08 0.84 14.45
N VAL A 282 12.83 0.74 15.48
CA VAL A 282 13.04 1.81 16.45
C VAL A 282 14.03 2.80 15.84
N ALA A 283 13.69 4.08 15.73
CA ALA A 283 14.62 5.10 15.26
C ALA A 283 15.86 5.10 16.16
N THR A 284 17.03 4.85 15.57
CA THR A 284 18.33 4.86 16.26
C THR A 284 18.91 6.26 16.33
#